data_3ac821f49ed5253171c1ab10d1a031dc
#
_entry.id   3ac821f49ed5253171c1ab10d1a031dc
#
_cell.length_a   1.000
_cell.length_b   1.000
_cell.length_c   1.000
_cell.angle_alpha   90.00
_cell.angle_beta   90.00
_cell.angle_gamma   90.00
#
_symmetry.space_group_name_H-M   'P 1'
#
loop_
_entity.id
_entity.type
_entity.pdbx_description
1 polymer ?
#
loop_
_entity_poly.entity_id
_entity_poly.type
_entity_poly.pdbx_seq_one_letter_code
_entity_poly.pdbx_strand_id
1 'polypeptide(L)'
;MVATMSRGSPVTKLSLADRFALWVSKSRVTDGLWIGSAQSDSEPALQRVEAALQLINRCAPLHYRRVKNSLSRIWVTLVPHGAGCYLHSLNACLLDERVVASENTTLEWIASAIVHEATHARLEKRGIRYDEAVRHRIERICARRELDFARHLSGVDALHEEITRRLDLCNDENASYTDQNMWQKIDQGNAEMLRHLGTPEWVIALVFRARDLLNGIRRFTRRIAGASVQ
;
A
#
# COMPACT_ATOMS: atom_id res chain seq x y z
N MET A 1 -14.66 -0.87 2.79
CA MET A 1 -14.64 0.02 1.62
C MET A 1 -13.46 -0.40 0.74
N VAL A 2 -13.71 -1.00 -0.42
CA VAL A 2 -12.69 -1.73 -1.18
C VAL A 2 -12.06 -0.77 -2.18
N ALA A 3 -10.78 -0.42 -1.97
CA ALA A 3 -10.00 0.27 -2.99
C ALA A 3 -9.91 -0.63 -4.23
N THR A 4 -10.61 -0.28 -5.29
CA THR A 4 -10.55 -0.99 -6.57
C THR A 4 -9.27 -0.57 -7.29
N MET A 5 -8.22 -1.37 -7.16
CA MET A 5 -7.07 -1.26 -8.06
C MET A 5 -7.55 -1.61 -9.48
N SER A 6 -7.61 -0.61 -10.34
CA SER A 6 -8.05 -0.77 -11.74
C SER A 6 -6.91 -1.34 -12.57
N ARG A 7 -7.21 -2.38 -13.36
CA ARG A 7 -6.30 -2.92 -14.37
C ARG A 7 -5.89 -1.81 -15.34
N GLY A 8 -4.61 -1.43 -15.31
CA GLY A 8 -3.90 -0.78 -16.43
C GLY A 8 -4.54 0.49 -17.00
N SER A 9 -4.92 1.48 -16.19
CA SER A 9 -5.42 2.75 -16.70
C SER A 9 -4.69 3.95 -16.10
N PRO A 10 -4.39 4.96 -16.91
CA PRO A 10 -3.78 6.18 -16.43
C PRO A 10 -4.78 6.95 -15.56
N VAL A 11 -4.29 7.42 -14.42
CA VAL A 11 -4.99 8.33 -13.49
C VAL A 11 -6.38 7.81 -13.07
N THR A 12 -6.39 6.85 -12.17
CA THR A 12 -7.64 6.46 -11.50
C THR A 12 -8.14 7.65 -10.69
N LYS A 13 -9.27 8.23 -11.10
CA LYS A 13 -9.96 9.25 -10.30
C LYS A 13 -10.26 8.63 -8.94
N LEU A 14 -9.95 9.36 -7.87
CA LEU A 14 -10.33 9.00 -6.51
C LEU A 14 -11.79 8.57 -6.46
N SER A 15 -12.06 7.44 -5.84
CA SER A 15 -13.43 7.05 -5.55
C SER A 15 -14.09 8.10 -4.65
N LEU A 16 -15.41 8.23 -4.73
CA LEU A 16 -16.15 9.13 -3.80
C LEU A 16 -15.88 8.75 -2.35
N ALA A 17 -15.71 7.46 -2.11
CA ALA A 17 -15.42 6.92 -0.81
C ALA A 17 -14.03 7.33 -0.28
N ASP A 18 -12.99 7.28 -1.12
CA ASP A 18 -11.64 7.75 -0.74
C ASP A 18 -11.64 9.27 -0.49
N ARG A 19 -12.39 10.03 -1.30
CA ARG A 19 -12.55 11.47 -1.08
C ARG A 19 -13.23 11.77 0.25
N PHE A 20 -14.28 11.03 0.59
CA PHE A 20 -14.98 11.18 1.87
C PHE A 20 -14.07 10.78 3.03
N ALA A 21 -13.37 9.65 2.93
CA ALA A 21 -12.46 9.21 3.97
C ALA A 21 -11.30 10.19 4.19
N LEU A 22 -10.75 10.78 3.12
CA LEU A 22 -9.78 11.86 3.23
C LEU A 22 -10.37 13.10 3.91
N TRP A 23 -11.61 13.45 3.59
CA TRP A 23 -12.27 14.63 4.17
C TRP A 23 -12.53 14.47 5.66
N VAL A 24 -12.91 13.27 6.14
CA VAL A 24 -13.12 13.00 7.56
C VAL A 24 -11.84 12.71 8.33
N SER A 25 -10.70 12.52 7.62
CA SER A 25 -9.43 12.22 8.27
C SER A 25 -8.93 13.38 9.10
N LYS A 26 -8.57 13.11 10.36
CA LYS A 26 -7.72 14.00 11.12
C LYS A 26 -6.34 14.01 10.49
N SER A 27 -5.76 15.18 10.33
CA SER A 27 -4.49 15.30 9.63
C SER A 27 -3.64 16.44 10.16
N ARG A 28 -2.35 16.35 9.88
CA ARG A 28 -1.36 17.39 10.11
C ARG A 28 -0.37 17.45 8.95
N VAL A 29 0.40 18.51 8.89
CA VAL A 29 1.45 18.66 7.88
C VAL A 29 2.79 18.73 8.60
N THR A 30 3.70 17.82 8.24
CA THR A 30 5.05 17.75 8.78
C THR A 30 6.03 17.90 7.61
N ASP A 31 6.81 18.97 7.61
CA ASP A 31 7.79 19.29 6.55
C ASP A 31 7.22 19.29 5.13
N GLY A 32 5.97 19.72 4.96
CA GLY A 32 5.27 19.75 3.68
C GLY A 32 4.64 18.41 3.27
N LEU A 33 4.75 17.37 4.08
CA LEU A 33 4.11 16.08 3.87
C LEU A 33 2.81 16.01 4.68
N TRP A 34 1.69 15.76 4.02
CA TRP A 34 0.41 15.54 4.70
C TRP A 34 0.40 14.16 5.35
N ILE A 35 0.06 14.10 6.64
CA ILE A 35 -0.09 12.86 7.39
C ILE A 35 -1.52 12.83 7.93
N GLY A 36 -2.26 11.77 7.69
CA GLY A 36 -3.66 11.68 8.12
C GLY A 36 -4.09 10.28 8.47
N SER A 37 -5.17 10.21 9.26
CA SER A 37 -5.85 8.96 9.60
C SER A 37 -7.35 9.18 9.68
N ALA A 38 -8.12 8.21 9.19
CA ALA A 38 -9.58 8.20 9.26
C ALA A 38 -10.12 7.53 10.54
N GLN A 39 -9.24 7.05 11.42
CA GLN A 39 -9.62 6.43 12.69
C GLN A 39 -10.22 7.45 13.65
N SER A 40 -11.15 7.00 14.51
CA SER A 40 -11.75 7.84 15.56
C SER A 40 -10.71 8.33 16.57
N ASP A 41 -9.79 7.43 16.99
CA ASP A 41 -8.61 7.75 17.79
C ASP A 41 -7.35 7.71 16.91
N SER A 42 -7.16 8.77 16.14
CA SER A 42 -6.08 8.87 15.16
C SER A 42 -4.76 9.36 15.76
N GLU A 43 -4.80 9.98 16.94
CA GLU A 43 -3.64 10.67 17.50
C GLU A 43 -2.43 9.77 17.73
N PRO A 44 -2.56 8.56 18.36
CA PRO A 44 -1.41 7.67 18.54
C PRO A 44 -0.81 7.23 17.20
N ALA A 45 -1.64 6.95 16.20
CA ALA A 45 -1.17 6.53 14.88
C ALA A 45 -0.39 7.66 14.17
N LEU A 46 -0.90 8.89 14.24
CA LEU A 46 -0.21 10.06 13.66
C LEU A 46 1.13 10.32 14.34
N GLN A 47 1.18 10.22 15.68
CA GLN A 47 2.44 10.38 16.44
C GLN A 47 3.48 9.31 16.07
N ARG A 48 3.06 8.06 15.88
CA ARG A 48 3.96 6.98 15.45
C ARG A 48 4.51 7.21 14.04
N VAL A 49 3.69 7.68 13.11
CA VAL A 49 4.15 8.02 11.75
C VAL A 49 5.14 9.19 11.78
N GLU A 50 4.87 10.22 12.59
CA GLU A 50 5.80 11.34 12.75
C GLU A 50 7.13 10.89 13.38
N ALA A 51 7.08 10.05 14.43
CA ALA A 51 8.27 9.49 15.04
C ALA A 51 9.10 8.65 14.05
N ALA A 52 8.42 7.87 13.19
CA ALA A 52 9.08 7.12 12.12
C ALA A 52 9.74 8.06 11.08
N LEU A 53 9.09 9.14 10.69
CA LEU A 53 9.68 10.15 9.80
C LEU A 53 10.89 10.85 10.43
N GLN A 54 10.81 11.18 11.72
CA GLN A 54 11.94 11.74 12.49
C GLN A 54 13.10 10.75 12.58
N LEU A 55 12.80 9.45 12.75
CA LEU A 55 13.80 8.38 12.72
C LEU A 55 14.53 8.34 11.37
N ILE A 56 13.77 8.34 10.26
CA ILE A 56 14.36 8.37 8.91
C ILE A 56 15.25 9.62 8.74
N ASN A 57 14.77 10.79 9.17
CA ASN A 57 15.53 12.03 9.03
C ASN A 57 16.83 12.00 9.84
N ARG A 58 16.78 11.51 11.07
CA ARG A 58 17.93 11.46 11.98
C ARG A 58 18.98 10.45 11.53
N CYS A 59 18.56 9.24 11.15
CA CYS A 59 19.50 8.15 10.86
C CYS A 59 19.92 8.10 9.39
N ALA A 60 19.06 8.54 8.46
CA ALA A 60 19.28 8.45 7.03
C ALA A 60 18.71 9.67 6.26
N PRO A 61 19.29 10.88 6.40
CA PRO A 61 18.74 12.12 5.84
C PRO A 61 18.54 12.09 4.32
N LEU A 62 19.32 11.26 3.60
CA LEU A 62 19.16 11.07 2.17
C LEU A 62 17.85 10.34 1.85
N HIS A 63 17.48 9.30 2.64
CA HIS A 63 16.22 8.60 2.51
C HIS A 63 15.05 9.53 2.86
N TYR A 64 15.17 10.34 3.89
CA TYR A 64 14.16 11.33 4.26
C TYR A 64 13.87 12.32 3.11
N ARG A 65 14.91 12.88 2.49
CA ARG A 65 14.74 13.73 1.30
C ARG A 65 14.04 13.01 0.16
N ARG A 66 14.35 11.72 -0.06
CA ARG A 66 13.68 10.91 -1.09
C ARG A 66 12.21 10.72 -0.78
N VAL A 67 11.85 10.43 0.49
CA VAL A 67 10.46 10.33 0.94
C VAL A 67 9.71 11.63 0.65
N LYS A 68 10.21 12.77 1.13
CA LYS A 68 9.59 14.09 0.92
C LYS A 68 9.43 14.48 -0.55
N ASN A 69 10.42 14.17 -1.39
CA ASN A 69 10.38 14.51 -2.81
C ASN A 69 9.51 13.54 -3.63
N SER A 70 9.21 12.37 -3.09
CA SER A 70 8.48 11.33 -3.80
C SER A 70 7.00 11.27 -3.42
N LEU A 71 6.68 11.40 -2.15
CA LEU A 71 5.31 11.35 -1.63
C LEU A 71 4.73 12.75 -1.42
N SER A 72 3.42 12.85 -1.54
CA SER A 72 2.65 14.02 -1.11
C SER A 72 1.93 13.75 0.21
N ARG A 73 1.64 12.48 0.51
CA ARG A 73 0.83 12.06 1.65
C ARG A 73 1.33 10.76 2.26
N ILE A 74 1.10 10.64 3.57
CA ILE A 74 1.08 9.36 4.28
C ILE A 74 -0.30 9.23 4.92
N TRP A 75 -1.03 8.17 4.60
CA TRP A 75 -2.39 7.99 5.09
C TRP A 75 -2.52 6.65 5.81
N VAL A 76 -2.83 6.72 7.11
CA VAL A 76 -3.09 5.53 7.93
C VAL A 76 -4.56 5.13 7.73
N THR A 77 -4.77 3.96 7.15
CA THR A 77 -6.09 3.42 6.82
C THR A 77 -6.00 1.90 6.72
N LEU A 78 -7.13 1.23 6.57
CA LEU A 78 -7.13 -0.21 6.30
C LEU A 78 -6.57 -0.51 4.91
N VAL A 79 -5.58 -1.39 4.86
CA VAL A 79 -4.94 -1.85 3.62
C VAL A 79 -5.23 -3.33 3.41
N PRO A 80 -5.65 -3.76 2.21
CA PRO A 80 -6.08 -5.14 1.98
C PRO A 80 -4.94 -6.17 2.07
N HIS A 81 -3.70 -5.77 1.92
CA HIS A 81 -2.57 -6.68 2.11
C HIS A 81 -1.28 -5.91 2.43
N GLY A 82 -0.40 -6.56 3.22
CA GLY A 82 0.88 -5.98 3.62
C GLY A 82 0.76 -4.89 4.68
N ALA A 83 1.89 -4.31 5.04
CA ALA A 83 1.96 -3.22 6.02
C ALA A 83 1.60 -1.86 5.43
N GLY A 84 1.66 -1.74 4.10
CA GLY A 84 1.35 -0.53 3.36
C GLY A 84 1.28 -0.78 1.86
N CYS A 85 0.90 0.26 1.12
CA CYS A 85 0.97 0.29 -0.33
C CYS A 85 1.07 1.73 -0.85
N TYR A 86 1.70 1.89 -2.00
CA TYR A 86 1.69 3.16 -2.71
C TYR A 86 0.41 3.32 -3.54
N LEU A 87 -0.32 4.40 -3.30
CA LEU A 87 -1.51 4.76 -4.07
C LEU A 87 -1.20 5.89 -5.04
N HIS A 88 -1.08 5.55 -6.32
CA HIS A 88 -0.76 6.48 -7.41
C HIS A 88 -1.68 7.70 -7.48
N SER A 89 -2.99 7.49 -7.45
CA SER A 89 -4.00 8.54 -7.62
C SER A 89 -3.93 9.68 -6.58
N LEU A 90 -3.32 9.38 -5.42
CA LEU A 90 -3.11 10.35 -4.33
C LEU A 90 -1.64 10.76 -4.18
N ASN A 91 -0.74 10.10 -4.87
CA ASN A 91 0.69 10.12 -4.58
C ASN A 91 0.94 9.92 -3.08
N ALA A 92 0.33 8.87 -2.53
CA ALA A 92 0.28 8.60 -1.09
C ALA A 92 0.89 7.24 -0.75
N CYS A 93 1.63 7.19 0.36
CA CYS A 93 1.91 5.98 1.09
C CYS A 93 0.71 5.68 1.98
N LEU A 94 0.02 4.57 1.74
CA LEU A 94 -0.98 4.04 2.67
C LEU A 94 -0.27 3.12 3.66
N LEU A 95 -0.55 3.28 4.94
CA LEU A 95 -0.07 2.38 6.00
C LEU A 95 -1.27 1.70 6.64
N ASP A 96 -1.16 0.39 6.85
CA ASP A 96 -2.24 -0.36 7.49
C ASP A 96 -2.39 0.07 8.95
N GLU A 97 -3.60 0.49 9.32
CA GLU A 97 -3.90 0.96 10.66
C GLU A 97 -3.68 -0.12 11.73
N ARG A 98 -3.94 -1.40 11.39
CA ARG A 98 -3.72 -2.53 12.28
C ARG A 98 -2.23 -2.72 12.59
N VAL A 99 -1.38 -2.47 11.60
CA VAL A 99 0.07 -2.52 11.74
C VAL A 99 0.58 -1.30 12.52
N VAL A 100 0.11 -0.10 12.15
CA VAL A 100 0.54 1.14 12.84
C VAL A 100 0.08 1.16 14.29
N ALA A 101 -1.10 0.64 14.61
CA ALA A 101 -1.64 0.59 15.99
C ALA A 101 -1.03 -0.54 16.85
N SER A 102 -0.42 -1.56 16.23
CA SER A 102 0.11 -2.71 16.96
C SER A 102 1.33 -2.32 17.81
N GLU A 103 1.32 -2.70 19.09
CA GLU A 103 2.46 -2.53 20.00
C GLU A 103 3.68 -3.35 19.56
N ASN A 104 3.46 -4.46 18.87
CA ASN A 104 4.52 -5.32 18.35
C ASN A 104 5.22 -4.73 17.11
N THR A 105 4.67 -3.70 16.50
CA THR A 105 5.28 -3.03 15.35
C THR A 105 6.21 -1.93 15.84
N THR A 106 7.48 -2.04 15.52
CA THR A 106 8.48 -1.02 15.90
C THR A 106 8.43 0.21 14.99
N LEU A 107 9.01 1.33 15.44
CA LEU A 107 9.12 2.54 14.62
C LEU A 107 10.00 2.31 13.38
N GLU A 108 11.03 1.47 13.51
CA GLU A 108 11.93 1.08 12.43
C GLU A 108 11.17 0.36 11.33
N TRP A 109 10.22 -0.47 11.71
CA TRP A 109 9.34 -1.18 10.77
C TRP A 109 8.44 -0.21 9.98
N ILE A 110 7.80 0.74 10.68
CA ILE A 110 6.97 1.78 10.05
C ILE A 110 7.85 2.65 9.12
N ALA A 111 9.04 3.04 9.58
CA ALA A 111 9.99 3.82 8.79
C ALA A 111 10.44 3.08 7.53
N SER A 112 10.72 1.78 7.64
CA SER A 112 11.08 0.90 6.52
C SER A 112 9.96 0.82 5.49
N ALA A 113 8.71 0.62 5.92
CA ALA A 113 7.54 0.62 5.05
C ALA A 113 7.38 1.96 4.30
N ILE A 114 7.57 3.10 4.98
CA ILE A 114 7.52 4.43 4.33
C ILE A 114 8.61 4.56 3.25
N VAL A 115 9.83 4.08 3.52
CA VAL A 115 10.94 4.10 2.55
C VAL A 115 10.62 3.21 1.34
N HIS A 116 9.98 2.07 1.55
CA HIS A 116 9.51 1.16 0.50
C HIS A 116 8.52 1.88 -0.43
N GLU A 117 7.44 2.41 0.12
CA GLU A 117 6.37 3.05 -0.66
C GLU A 117 6.84 4.34 -1.35
N ALA A 118 7.74 5.09 -0.71
CA ALA A 118 8.40 6.22 -1.34
C ALA A 118 9.28 5.80 -2.54
N THR A 119 9.80 4.58 -2.52
CA THR A 119 10.57 4.04 -3.66
C THR A 119 9.63 3.71 -4.82
N HIS A 120 8.46 3.12 -4.59
CA HIS A 120 7.41 2.97 -5.61
C HIS A 120 7.04 4.31 -6.24
N ALA A 121 6.72 5.32 -5.42
CA ALA A 121 6.41 6.66 -5.88
C ALA A 121 7.52 7.28 -6.77
N ARG A 122 8.78 7.06 -6.38
CA ARG A 122 9.93 7.57 -7.12
C ARG A 122 10.13 6.86 -8.47
N LEU A 123 9.91 5.55 -8.52
CA LEU A 123 10.01 4.77 -9.76
C LEU A 123 8.92 5.21 -10.74
N GLU A 124 7.71 5.40 -10.25
CA GLU A 124 6.60 5.86 -11.07
C GLU A 124 6.81 7.28 -11.62
N LYS A 125 7.32 8.22 -10.80
CA LYS A 125 7.70 9.57 -11.27
C LYS A 125 8.75 9.53 -12.40
N ARG A 126 9.45 8.41 -12.55
CA ARG A 126 10.42 8.16 -13.65
C ARG A 126 9.81 7.40 -14.82
N GLY A 127 8.50 7.20 -14.81
CA GLY A 127 7.78 6.50 -15.88
C GLY A 127 7.85 4.97 -15.78
N ILE A 128 8.36 4.41 -14.68
CA ILE A 128 8.42 2.95 -14.47
C ILE A 128 7.07 2.52 -13.89
N ARG A 129 6.27 1.83 -14.72
CA ARG A 129 4.93 1.36 -14.35
C ARG A 129 5.03 0.05 -13.57
N TYR A 130 4.10 -0.13 -12.62
CA TYR A 130 3.99 -1.35 -11.83
C TYR A 130 3.16 -2.41 -12.57
N ASP A 131 3.74 -2.94 -13.66
CA ASP A 131 3.12 -3.96 -14.50
C ASP A 131 3.64 -5.36 -14.12
N GLU A 132 2.85 -6.41 -14.36
CA GLU A 132 3.18 -7.79 -13.99
C GLU A 132 4.59 -8.20 -14.45
N ALA A 133 4.97 -7.86 -15.69
CA ALA A 133 6.25 -8.23 -16.27
C ALA A 133 7.48 -7.67 -15.53
N VAL A 134 7.32 -6.55 -14.81
CA VAL A 134 8.45 -5.88 -14.12
C VAL A 134 8.25 -5.80 -12.60
N ARG A 135 7.12 -6.29 -12.09
CA ARG A 135 6.73 -6.18 -10.67
C ARG A 135 7.81 -6.74 -9.73
N HIS A 136 8.29 -7.95 -9.98
CA HIS A 136 9.36 -8.56 -9.19
C HIS A 136 10.63 -7.70 -9.14
N ARG A 137 10.98 -7.04 -10.25
CA ARG A 137 12.14 -6.14 -10.32
C ARG A 137 11.92 -4.87 -9.52
N ILE A 138 10.69 -4.34 -9.53
CA ILE A 138 10.31 -3.14 -8.74
C ILE A 138 10.38 -3.48 -7.27
N GLU A 139 9.74 -4.58 -6.83
CA GLU A 139 9.78 -5.04 -5.44
C GLU A 139 11.20 -5.27 -4.95
N ARG A 140 12.05 -5.87 -5.78
CA ARG A 140 13.46 -6.04 -5.48
C ARG A 140 14.20 -4.71 -5.29
N ILE A 141 13.89 -3.70 -6.08
CA ILE A 141 14.46 -2.35 -5.92
C ILE A 141 13.99 -1.73 -4.61
N CYS A 142 12.70 -1.87 -4.28
CA CYS A 142 12.11 -1.35 -3.04
C CYS A 142 12.74 -2.04 -1.82
N ALA A 143 12.82 -3.36 -1.81
CA ALA A 143 13.44 -4.12 -0.72
C ALA A 143 14.94 -3.79 -0.54
N ARG A 144 15.69 -3.59 -1.63
CA ARG A 144 17.08 -3.13 -1.55
C ARG A 144 17.19 -1.73 -0.93
N ARG A 145 16.22 -0.84 -1.16
CA ARG A 145 16.19 0.48 -0.55
C ARG A 145 15.84 0.44 0.93
N GLU A 146 14.95 -0.47 1.30
CA GLU A 146 14.70 -0.75 2.72
C GLU A 146 15.96 -1.27 3.43
N LEU A 147 16.65 -2.25 2.81
CA LEU A 147 17.87 -2.79 3.37
C LEU A 147 18.97 -1.73 3.49
N ASP A 148 19.10 -0.85 2.48
CA ASP A 148 20.02 0.30 2.51
C ASP A 148 19.68 1.25 3.67
N PHE A 149 18.41 1.52 3.91
CA PHE A 149 17.92 2.29 5.05
C PHE A 149 18.19 1.58 6.39
N ALA A 150 17.84 0.29 6.49
CA ALA A 150 17.98 -0.49 7.73
C ALA A 150 19.43 -0.57 8.21
N ARG A 151 20.42 -0.50 7.31
CA ARG A 151 21.86 -0.45 7.68
C ARG A 151 22.26 0.80 8.48
N HIS A 152 21.42 1.84 8.49
CA HIS A 152 21.64 3.05 9.28
C HIS A 152 21.01 2.96 10.69
N LEU A 153 20.35 1.85 10.99
CA LEU A 153 19.65 1.60 12.25
C LEU A 153 20.47 0.61 13.11
N SER A 154 20.27 0.65 14.41
CA SER A 154 20.90 -0.27 15.36
C SER A 154 19.84 -1.19 15.98
N GLY A 155 20.19 -2.46 16.23
CA GLY A 155 19.32 -3.40 16.93
C GLY A 155 18.10 -3.85 16.11
N VAL A 156 18.24 -3.91 14.77
CA VAL A 156 17.14 -4.21 13.83
C VAL A 156 17.37 -5.54 13.09
N ASP A 157 17.97 -6.52 13.74
CA ASP A 157 18.32 -7.80 13.12
C ASP A 157 17.10 -8.51 12.52
N ALA A 158 15.97 -8.53 13.24
CA ALA A 158 14.72 -9.10 12.76
C ALA A 158 14.17 -8.38 11.52
N LEU A 159 14.32 -7.06 11.43
CA LEU A 159 13.94 -6.28 10.25
C LEU A 159 14.87 -6.62 9.06
N HIS A 160 16.17 -6.74 9.30
CA HIS A 160 17.14 -7.15 8.28
C HIS A 160 16.82 -8.53 7.73
N GLU A 161 16.55 -9.50 8.59
CA GLU A 161 16.18 -10.87 8.19
C GLU A 161 14.91 -10.88 7.34
N GLU A 162 13.90 -10.15 7.76
CA GLU A 162 12.62 -10.07 7.02
C GLU A 162 12.79 -9.42 5.63
N ILE A 163 13.55 -8.33 5.53
CA ILE A 163 13.82 -7.67 4.25
C ILE A 163 14.64 -8.60 3.34
N THR A 164 15.64 -9.30 3.90
CA THR A 164 16.47 -10.24 3.16
C THR A 164 15.63 -11.40 2.63
N ARG A 165 14.77 -11.98 3.46
CA ARG A 165 13.83 -13.03 3.05
C ARG A 165 12.92 -12.56 1.91
N ARG A 166 12.42 -11.31 1.95
CA ARG A 166 11.61 -10.74 0.85
C ARG A 166 12.44 -10.53 -0.42
N LEU A 167 13.70 -10.13 -0.29
CA LEU A 167 14.63 -10.04 -1.41
C LEU A 167 14.84 -11.38 -2.10
N ASP A 168 15.01 -12.46 -1.35
CA ASP A 168 15.18 -13.80 -1.89
C ASP A 168 13.94 -14.27 -2.65
N LEU A 169 12.75 -13.98 -2.11
CA LEU A 169 11.49 -14.24 -2.82
C LEU A 169 11.34 -13.42 -4.12
N CYS A 170 11.92 -12.21 -4.19
CA CYS A 170 11.93 -11.41 -5.41
C CYS A 170 12.92 -11.93 -6.47
N ASN A 171 13.84 -12.81 -6.11
CA ASN A 171 14.79 -13.44 -7.04
C ASN A 171 14.19 -14.69 -7.71
N ASP A 172 13.15 -15.27 -7.13
CA ASP A 172 12.40 -16.37 -7.73
C ASP A 172 11.39 -15.80 -8.75
N GLU A 173 11.75 -15.86 -10.04
CA GLU A 173 10.96 -15.29 -11.14
C GLU A 173 9.58 -15.97 -11.31
N ASN A 174 9.34 -17.14 -10.67
CA ASN A 174 8.30 -18.05 -11.12
C ASN A 174 6.95 -17.96 -10.41
N ALA A 175 6.78 -17.32 -9.25
CA ALA A 175 5.53 -17.65 -8.58
C ALA A 175 4.75 -16.52 -7.89
N SER A 176 5.38 -15.50 -7.31
CA SER A 176 4.68 -14.65 -6.33
C SER A 176 4.05 -13.38 -6.89
N TYR A 177 4.47 -12.92 -8.06
CA TYR A 177 4.17 -11.57 -8.57
C TYR A 177 3.20 -11.53 -9.76
N THR A 178 2.52 -12.64 -10.06
CA THR A 178 1.47 -12.68 -11.09
C THR A 178 0.26 -11.87 -10.68
N ASP A 179 -0.47 -11.34 -11.66
CA ASP A 179 -1.74 -10.65 -11.42
C ASP A 179 -2.72 -11.53 -10.65
N GLN A 180 -2.77 -12.83 -10.96
CA GLN A 180 -3.64 -13.77 -10.28
C GLN A 180 -3.34 -13.87 -8.78
N ASN A 181 -2.07 -14.05 -8.42
CA ASN A 181 -1.65 -14.13 -7.02
C ASN A 181 -1.88 -12.81 -6.27
N MET A 182 -1.63 -11.68 -6.95
CA MET A 182 -1.88 -10.37 -6.39
C MET A 182 -3.37 -10.18 -6.08
N TRP A 183 -4.26 -10.55 -7.02
CA TRP A 183 -5.70 -10.45 -6.80
C TRP A 183 -6.19 -11.37 -5.69
N GLN A 184 -5.64 -12.59 -5.57
CA GLN A 184 -5.97 -13.49 -4.48
C GLN A 184 -5.58 -12.89 -3.11
N LYS A 185 -4.37 -12.32 -3.00
CA LYS A 185 -3.92 -11.65 -1.78
C LYS A 185 -4.82 -10.45 -1.42
N ILE A 186 -5.19 -9.63 -2.41
CA ILE A 186 -6.10 -8.49 -2.21
C ILE A 186 -7.48 -8.98 -1.74
N ASP A 187 -8.01 -10.06 -2.32
CA ASP A 187 -9.31 -10.61 -1.94
C ASP A 187 -9.30 -11.17 -0.52
N GLN A 188 -8.25 -11.90 -0.15
CA GLN A 188 -8.06 -12.39 1.22
C GLN A 188 -7.99 -11.22 2.22
N GLY A 189 -7.17 -10.23 1.92
CA GLY A 189 -7.03 -9.05 2.77
C GLY A 189 -8.32 -8.22 2.87
N ASN A 190 -9.09 -8.11 1.79
CA ASN A 190 -10.41 -7.46 1.84
C ASN A 190 -11.37 -8.21 2.78
N ALA A 191 -11.35 -9.54 2.76
CA ALA A 191 -12.15 -10.33 3.70
C ALA A 191 -11.70 -10.12 5.15
N GLU A 192 -10.38 -10.07 5.40
CA GLU A 192 -9.82 -9.79 6.72
C GLU A 192 -10.17 -8.37 7.21
N MET A 193 -10.12 -7.38 6.33
CA MET A 193 -10.54 -6.02 6.66
C MET A 193 -12.02 -5.97 7.08
N LEU A 194 -12.90 -6.64 6.35
CA LEU A 194 -14.32 -6.72 6.69
C LEU A 194 -14.55 -7.42 8.05
N ARG A 195 -13.79 -8.49 8.34
CA ARG A 195 -13.81 -9.14 9.66
C ARG A 195 -13.35 -8.20 10.77
N HIS A 196 -12.26 -7.48 10.52
CA HIS A 196 -11.75 -6.49 11.46
C HIS A 196 -12.79 -5.40 11.78
N LEU A 197 -13.60 -5.02 10.81
CA LEU A 197 -14.72 -4.09 10.98
C LEU A 197 -15.96 -4.73 11.63
N GLY A 198 -15.88 -5.99 12.08
CA GLY A 198 -16.99 -6.70 12.71
C GLY A 198 -18.07 -7.18 11.74
N THR A 199 -17.77 -7.25 10.44
CA THR A 199 -18.75 -7.70 9.42
C THR A 199 -18.97 -9.20 9.54
N PRO A 200 -20.24 -9.69 9.67
CA PRO A 200 -20.53 -11.11 9.73
C PRO A 200 -20.11 -11.87 8.46
N GLU A 201 -19.69 -13.13 8.58
CA GLU A 201 -19.18 -13.95 7.47
C GLU A 201 -20.19 -14.08 6.31
N TRP A 202 -21.50 -14.18 6.61
CA TRP A 202 -22.51 -14.27 5.57
C TRP A 202 -22.61 -12.99 4.71
N VAL A 203 -22.38 -11.79 5.32
CA VAL A 203 -22.31 -10.52 4.59
C VAL A 203 -21.07 -10.49 3.72
N ILE A 204 -19.93 -10.92 4.24
CA ILE A 204 -18.67 -11.00 3.48
C ILE A 204 -18.88 -11.89 2.26
N ALA A 205 -19.43 -13.09 2.45
CA ALA A 205 -19.73 -14.01 1.35
C ALA A 205 -20.68 -13.40 0.31
N LEU A 206 -21.71 -12.64 0.76
CA LEU A 206 -22.65 -11.97 -0.13
C LEU A 206 -21.96 -10.88 -0.97
N VAL A 207 -21.11 -10.06 -0.35
CA VAL A 207 -20.35 -8.99 -1.02
C VAL A 207 -19.45 -9.57 -2.13
N PHE A 208 -18.72 -10.65 -1.84
CA PHE A 208 -17.85 -11.29 -2.83
C PHE A 208 -18.66 -11.92 -3.97
N ARG A 209 -19.76 -12.61 -3.67
CA ARG A 209 -20.68 -13.16 -4.70
C ARG A 209 -21.26 -12.08 -5.59
N ALA A 210 -21.76 -10.99 -5.01
CA ALA A 210 -22.32 -9.86 -5.77
C ALA A 210 -21.26 -9.23 -6.68
N ARG A 211 -20.03 -9.05 -6.20
CA ARG A 211 -18.91 -8.56 -7.02
C ARG A 211 -18.61 -9.48 -8.19
N ASP A 212 -18.55 -10.79 -7.96
CA ASP A 212 -18.21 -11.76 -8.99
C ASP A 212 -19.32 -11.83 -10.06
N LEU A 213 -20.59 -11.73 -9.65
CA LEU A 213 -21.72 -11.63 -10.56
C LEU A 213 -21.63 -10.38 -11.44
N LEU A 214 -21.38 -9.20 -10.85
CA LEU A 214 -21.23 -7.95 -11.57
C LEU A 214 -20.05 -7.99 -12.56
N ASN A 215 -18.94 -8.60 -12.16
CA ASN A 215 -17.80 -8.79 -13.04
C ASN A 215 -18.11 -9.75 -14.20
N GLY A 216 -18.90 -10.80 -13.95
CA GLY A 216 -19.42 -11.70 -14.97
C GLY A 216 -20.27 -10.97 -16.01
N ILE A 217 -21.23 -10.17 -15.56
CA ILE A 217 -22.09 -9.35 -16.43
C ILE A 217 -21.25 -8.39 -17.27
N ARG A 218 -20.32 -7.66 -16.67
CA ARG A 218 -19.44 -6.73 -17.41
C ARG A 218 -18.57 -7.40 -18.46
N ARG A 219 -18.10 -8.63 -18.21
CA ARG A 219 -17.36 -9.42 -19.22
C ARG A 219 -18.26 -9.84 -20.36
N PHE A 220 -19.49 -10.25 -20.06
CA PHE A 220 -20.47 -10.67 -21.05
C PHE A 220 -20.87 -9.50 -21.97
N THR A 221 -21.20 -8.33 -21.40
CA THR A 221 -21.56 -7.14 -22.19
C THR A 221 -20.42 -6.66 -23.09
N ARG A 222 -19.18 -6.72 -22.63
CA ARG A 222 -18.00 -6.37 -23.47
C ARG A 222 -17.80 -7.35 -24.63
N ARG A 223 -18.09 -8.64 -24.45
CA ARG A 223 -18.00 -9.64 -25.52
C ARG A 223 -19.04 -9.37 -26.59
N ILE A 224 -20.27 -9.03 -26.21
CA ILE A 224 -21.36 -8.70 -27.18
C ILE A 224 -21.01 -7.41 -27.92
N ALA A 225 -20.59 -6.36 -27.24
CA ALA A 225 -20.21 -5.10 -27.87
C ALA A 225 -19.00 -5.22 -28.82
N GLY A 226 -18.07 -6.12 -28.55
CA GLY A 226 -16.93 -6.39 -29.43
C GLY A 226 -17.26 -7.27 -30.63
N ALA A 227 -18.34 -8.08 -30.57
CA ALA A 227 -18.80 -8.92 -31.68
C ALA A 227 -19.68 -8.16 -32.68
N SER A 228 -20.15 -6.94 -32.35
CA SER A 228 -21.00 -6.11 -33.22
C SER A 228 -20.22 -5.14 -34.11
N VAL A 229 -18.88 -5.19 -34.12
CA VAL A 229 -18.00 -4.29 -34.88
C VAL A 229 -17.17 -5.05 -35.94
N GLN A 230 -17.51 -6.31 -36.23
CA GLN A 230 -17.04 -7.07 -37.39
C GLN A 230 -18.20 -7.25 -38.38
#